data_a96b49a36c2874a395579c5542201ed5
#
_entry.id   a96b49a36c2874a395579c5542201ed5
#
_cell.length_a   1.000
_cell.length_b   1.000
_cell.length_c   1.000
_cell.angle_alpha   90.00
_cell.angle_beta   90.00
_cell.angle_gamma   90.00
#
_symmetry.space_group_name_H-M   'P 1'
#
loop_
_entity.id
_entity.type
_entity.pdbx_description
1 polymer ?
#
loop_
_entity_poly.entity_id
_entity_poly.type
_entity_poly.pdbx_seq_one_letter_code
_entity_poly.pdbx_strand_id
1 'polypeptide(L)'
;MIDAPPLVVSSYTLGTTVEFGERVRAAAGAGFDGIGLRAENYWAAGLEDAAMLAVAERHGVRILEVEYLTGWGTAADRDEAQQAKERTVFHMARAFGVRHLNAGLLEKLPLDVVGEEFAALCERAGPDLTVALEFMPYSGVPDLATAWRIVQQVPNAGLVVDGWHWARAGQQVADLDAVPAERIVSVQLCDVRAEPLEPLRAESLGHRLPPGKGYGDTVGLVRGLANRGVTPAVMAVEVISDELIGRGVDIAARVSADAAREVLASAATYRM
;
A
#
# COMPACT_ATOMS: atom_id res chain seq x y z
N MET A 1 25.05 7.91 -2.41
CA MET A 1 24.19 6.85 -2.96
C MET A 1 22.84 7.03 -2.29
N ILE A 2 21.76 7.12 -3.05
CA ILE A 2 20.41 7.09 -2.46
C ILE A 2 20.19 5.64 -2.07
N ASP A 3 19.95 5.39 -0.77
CA ASP A 3 19.63 4.04 -0.29
C ASP A 3 18.37 3.53 -0.99
N ALA A 4 18.34 2.23 -1.30
CA ALA A 4 17.15 1.62 -1.89
C ALA A 4 15.97 1.78 -0.91
N PRO A 5 14.74 2.01 -1.42
CA PRO A 5 13.56 2.05 -0.56
C PRO A 5 13.44 0.78 0.26
N PRO A 6 13.03 0.87 1.54
CA PRO A 6 12.84 -0.31 2.38
C PRO A 6 11.77 -1.23 1.79
N LEU A 7 12.01 -2.54 1.86
CA LEU A 7 11.05 -3.57 1.48
C LEU A 7 10.11 -3.86 2.66
N VAL A 8 8.83 -3.59 2.48
CA VAL A 8 7.80 -3.70 3.51
C VAL A 8 6.80 -4.79 3.14
N VAL A 9 6.31 -5.54 4.09
CA VAL A 9 5.18 -6.44 3.86
C VAL A 9 3.89 -5.78 4.33
N SER A 10 2.89 -5.70 3.42
CA SER A 10 1.55 -5.23 3.76
C SER A 10 0.89 -6.16 4.78
N SER A 11 0.10 -5.56 5.63
CA SER A 11 -0.74 -6.24 6.61
C SER A 11 -1.65 -7.30 5.98
N TYR A 12 -2.14 -7.03 4.79
CA TYR A 12 -3.02 -7.96 4.07
C TYR A 12 -2.32 -9.23 3.59
N THR A 13 -1.06 -9.13 3.18
CA THR A 13 -0.25 -10.28 2.71
C THR A 13 -0.10 -11.35 3.79
N LEU A 14 0.01 -10.92 5.04
CA LEU A 14 0.19 -11.84 6.18
C LEU A 14 -1.13 -12.40 6.73
N GLY A 15 -2.27 -11.89 6.22
CA GLY A 15 -3.59 -12.22 6.75
C GLY A 15 -4.03 -11.24 7.84
N THR A 16 -5.30 -10.87 7.80
CA THR A 16 -5.84 -9.78 8.63
C THR A 16 -6.00 -10.11 10.11
N THR A 17 -5.99 -11.39 10.47
CA THR A 17 -6.22 -11.89 11.85
C THR A 17 -4.96 -12.36 12.56
N VAL A 18 -3.79 -12.29 11.92
CA VAL A 18 -2.51 -12.71 12.50
C VAL A 18 -2.11 -11.76 13.63
N GLU A 19 -1.72 -12.31 14.76
CA GLU A 19 -1.27 -11.57 15.94
C GLU A 19 -0.04 -10.70 15.62
N PHE A 20 0.07 -9.53 16.27
CA PHE A 20 1.12 -8.56 15.98
C PHE A 20 2.53 -9.15 16.10
N GLY A 21 2.83 -9.87 17.20
CA GLY A 21 4.15 -10.48 17.41
C GLY A 21 4.48 -11.55 16.37
N GLU A 22 3.50 -12.32 15.92
CA GLU A 22 3.66 -13.33 14.88
C GLU A 22 3.91 -12.69 13.51
N ARG A 23 3.20 -11.59 13.20
CA ARG A 23 3.39 -10.77 12.01
C ARG A 23 4.81 -10.23 11.90
N VAL A 24 5.31 -9.63 13.00
CA VAL A 24 6.68 -9.10 13.09
C VAL A 24 7.71 -10.20 12.91
N ARG A 25 7.52 -11.35 13.58
CA ARG A 25 8.42 -12.52 13.47
C ARG A 25 8.49 -13.05 12.03
N ALA A 26 7.33 -13.21 11.38
CA ALA A 26 7.26 -13.70 10.00
C ALA A 26 7.93 -12.75 9.01
N ALA A 27 7.71 -11.44 9.16
CA ALA A 27 8.37 -10.40 8.36
C ALA A 27 9.90 -10.45 8.52
N ALA A 28 10.38 -10.50 9.77
CA ALA A 28 11.81 -10.62 10.08
C ALA A 28 12.42 -11.91 9.49
N GLY A 29 11.76 -13.04 9.66
CA GLY A 29 12.20 -14.33 9.12
C GLY A 29 12.25 -14.39 7.60
N ALA A 30 11.45 -13.58 6.92
CA ALA A 30 11.48 -13.42 5.47
C ALA A 30 12.43 -12.28 5.01
N GLY A 31 13.05 -11.54 5.93
CA GLY A 31 14.03 -10.49 5.65
C GLY A 31 13.39 -9.19 5.11
N PHE A 32 12.19 -8.86 5.51
CA PHE A 32 11.60 -7.54 5.29
C PHE A 32 12.23 -6.50 6.22
N ASP A 33 12.37 -5.26 5.74
CA ASP A 33 12.83 -4.12 6.54
C ASP A 33 11.73 -3.59 7.47
N GLY A 34 10.48 -3.83 7.10
CA GLY A 34 9.32 -3.33 7.83
C GLY A 34 8.02 -4.02 7.51
N ILE A 35 7.00 -3.62 8.25
CA ILE A 35 5.60 -4.03 8.08
C ILE A 35 4.70 -2.82 7.85
N GLY A 36 3.64 -3.02 7.07
CA GLY A 36 2.45 -2.20 7.09
C GLY A 36 1.54 -2.60 8.26
N LEU A 37 0.78 -1.66 8.80
CA LEU A 37 -0.11 -1.91 9.92
C LEU A 37 -1.45 -1.20 9.73
N ARG A 38 -2.55 -1.94 9.91
CA ARG A 38 -3.92 -1.43 9.87
C ARG A 38 -4.40 -1.02 11.26
N ALA A 39 -5.38 -0.11 11.32
CA ALA A 39 -6.04 0.25 12.57
C ALA A 39 -6.60 -0.98 13.32
N GLU A 40 -7.20 -1.92 12.57
CA GLU A 40 -7.76 -3.13 13.16
C GLU A 40 -6.69 -4.03 13.81
N ASN A 41 -5.50 -4.11 13.19
CA ASN A 41 -4.37 -4.85 13.77
C ASN A 41 -3.78 -4.14 15.00
N TYR A 42 -3.75 -2.81 14.97
CA TYR A 42 -3.34 -1.99 16.12
C TYR A 42 -4.28 -2.21 17.31
N TRP A 43 -5.60 -2.13 17.09
CA TRP A 43 -6.58 -2.40 18.15
C TRP A 43 -6.50 -3.84 18.67
N ALA A 44 -6.37 -4.82 17.77
CA ALA A 44 -6.28 -6.24 18.13
C ALA A 44 -5.01 -6.58 18.91
N ALA A 45 -3.91 -5.82 18.70
CA ALA A 45 -2.67 -6.04 19.43
C ALA A 45 -2.83 -5.82 20.94
N GLY A 46 -3.69 -4.87 21.35
CA GLY A 46 -3.96 -4.57 22.76
C GLY A 46 -2.70 -4.15 23.54
N LEU A 47 -1.69 -3.62 22.85
CA LEU A 47 -0.40 -3.19 23.38
C LEU A 47 -0.28 -1.67 23.32
N GLU A 48 0.47 -1.11 24.25
CA GLU A 48 0.91 0.28 24.19
C GLU A 48 1.92 0.47 23.03
N ASP A 49 1.97 1.67 22.45
CA ASP A 49 2.86 2.01 21.32
C ASP A 49 4.30 1.63 21.57
N ALA A 50 4.82 1.96 22.76
CA ALA A 50 6.19 1.63 23.14
C ALA A 50 6.46 0.12 23.19
N ALA A 51 5.47 -0.67 23.60
CA ALA A 51 5.58 -2.12 23.60
C ALA A 51 5.57 -2.70 22.18
N MET A 52 4.75 -2.15 21.27
CA MET A 52 4.75 -2.51 19.86
C MET A 52 6.09 -2.19 19.19
N LEU A 53 6.64 -0.99 19.42
CA LEU A 53 7.97 -0.59 18.95
C LEU A 53 9.06 -1.53 19.46
N ALA A 54 9.04 -1.87 20.76
CA ALA A 54 10.01 -2.78 21.36
C ALA A 54 9.91 -4.21 20.80
N VAL A 55 8.72 -4.69 20.43
CA VAL A 55 8.54 -5.98 19.75
C VAL A 55 9.17 -5.91 18.35
N ALA A 56 8.88 -4.88 17.57
CA ALA A 56 9.41 -4.71 16.23
C ALA A 56 10.96 -4.60 16.24
N GLU A 57 11.52 -3.76 17.14
CA GLU A 57 12.95 -3.54 17.28
C GLU A 57 13.73 -4.81 17.64
N ARG A 58 13.21 -5.65 18.56
CA ARG A 58 13.82 -6.94 18.91
C ARG A 58 13.99 -7.88 17.72
N HIS A 59 13.18 -7.73 16.70
CA HIS A 59 13.25 -8.52 15.48
C HIS A 59 13.95 -7.80 14.32
N GLY A 60 14.45 -6.56 14.53
CA GLY A 60 15.08 -5.76 13.49
C GLY A 60 14.09 -5.29 12.39
N VAL A 61 12.80 -5.22 12.70
CA VAL A 61 11.73 -4.80 11.79
C VAL A 61 11.17 -3.47 12.26
N ARG A 62 10.74 -2.62 11.34
CA ARG A 62 10.09 -1.34 11.65
C ARG A 62 8.62 -1.34 11.18
N ILE A 63 7.79 -0.51 11.82
CA ILE A 63 6.46 -0.17 11.28
C ILE A 63 6.70 1.00 10.34
N LEU A 64 6.52 0.81 9.03
CA LEU A 64 6.91 1.78 8.01
C LEU A 64 5.75 2.29 7.15
N GLU A 65 4.60 1.66 7.24
CA GLU A 65 3.40 2.04 6.50
C GLU A 65 2.18 1.91 7.40
N VAL A 66 1.29 2.90 7.32
CA VAL A 66 -0.04 2.83 7.95
C VAL A 66 -1.06 2.65 6.83
N GLU A 67 -1.86 1.64 6.96
CA GLU A 67 -2.86 1.23 5.97
C GLU A 67 -4.13 0.76 6.70
N TYR A 68 -5.29 0.79 6.21
CA TYR A 68 -5.78 1.39 4.98
C TYR A 68 -7.04 2.20 5.32
N LEU A 69 -7.11 3.44 4.90
CA LEU A 69 -8.23 4.31 5.24
C LEU A 69 -9.20 4.43 4.07
N THR A 70 -10.44 3.99 4.29
CA THR A 70 -11.60 4.16 3.42
C THR A 70 -12.71 4.88 4.17
N GLY A 71 -13.87 5.13 3.52
CA GLY A 71 -15.05 5.71 4.18
C GLY A 71 -14.89 7.21 4.51
N TRP A 72 -14.06 7.92 3.77
CA TRP A 72 -13.84 9.36 3.93
C TRP A 72 -14.59 10.20 2.86
N GLY A 73 -15.26 9.54 1.90
CA GLY A 73 -15.78 10.17 0.69
C GLY A 73 -16.99 11.08 0.89
N THR A 74 -17.75 10.94 1.97
CA THR A 74 -18.84 11.86 2.33
C THR A 74 -18.98 12.01 3.83
N ALA A 75 -19.63 13.11 4.27
CA ALA A 75 -19.94 13.29 5.69
C ALA A 75 -20.85 12.19 6.24
N ALA A 76 -21.71 11.59 5.40
CA ALA A 76 -22.59 10.49 5.79
C ALA A 76 -21.83 9.18 6.06
N ASP A 77 -20.68 8.96 5.41
CA ASP A 77 -19.84 7.77 5.60
C ASP A 77 -18.97 7.89 6.86
N ARG A 78 -18.80 9.12 7.38
CA ARG A 78 -17.96 9.43 8.53
C ARG A 78 -18.73 9.38 9.83
N ASP A 79 -19.30 8.22 10.15
CA ASP A 79 -19.90 7.95 11.46
C ASP A 79 -18.83 7.94 12.59
N GLU A 80 -19.25 7.71 13.82
CA GLU A 80 -18.34 7.70 14.98
C GLU A 80 -17.26 6.62 14.87
N ALA A 81 -17.57 5.44 14.32
CA ALA A 81 -16.61 4.36 14.12
C ALA A 81 -15.55 4.73 13.08
N GLN A 82 -15.97 5.32 11.96
CA GLN A 82 -15.07 5.81 10.93
C GLN A 82 -14.18 6.95 11.43
N GLN A 83 -14.73 7.90 12.21
CA GLN A 83 -13.96 8.96 12.83
C GLN A 83 -12.94 8.41 13.85
N ALA A 84 -13.31 7.36 14.61
CA ALA A 84 -12.40 6.69 15.52
C ALA A 84 -11.24 6.01 14.75
N LYS A 85 -11.54 5.34 13.63
CA LYS A 85 -10.53 4.75 12.75
C LYS A 85 -9.59 5.81 12.19
N GLU A 86 -10.12 6.94 11.69
CA GLU A 86 -9.34 8.06 11.18
C GLU A 86 -8.38 8.61 12.26
N ARG A 87 -8.87 8.86 13.48
CA ARG A 87 -8.04 9.28 14.61
C ARG A 87 -6.95 8.26 14.95
N THR A 88 -7.28 6.96 14.89
CA THR A 88 -6.32 5.88 15.18
C THR A 88 -5.20 5.85 14.15
N VAL A 89 -5.48 5.89 12.84
CA VAL A 89 -4.43 5.86 11.82
C VAL A 89 -3.53 7.10 11.89
N PHE A 90 -4.07 8.28 12.20
CA PHE A 90 -3.26 9.48 12.43
C PHE A 90 -2.41 9.38 13.70
N HIS A 91 -2.92 8.75 14.75
CA HIS A 91 -2.16 8.45 15.96
C HIS A 91 -1.01 7.49 15.65
N MET A 92 -1.30 6.37 14.99
CA MET A 92 -0.31 5.36 14.60
C MET A 92 0.83 5.98 13.77
N ALA A 93 0.50 6.81 12.78
CA ALA A 93 1.51 7.48 11.97
C ALA A 93 2.46 8.32 12.83
N ARG A 94 1.93 9.10 13.78
CA ARG A 94 2.77 9.89 14.72
C ARG A 94 3.55 9.01 15.68
N ALA A 95 2.91 8.02 16.30
CA ALA A 95 3.52 7.17 17.32
C ALA A 95 4.67 6.32 16.77
N PHE A 96 4.53 5.84 15.53
CA PHE A 96 5.53 5.00 14.88
C PHE A 96 6.47 5.77 13.95
N GLY A 97 6.30 7.09 13.82
CA GLY A 97 7.13 7.93 12.95
C GLY A 97 6.93 7.66 11.45
N VAL A 98 5.77 7.14 11.06
CA VAL A 98 5.39 6.88 9.67
C VAL A 98 4.95 8.20 9.03
N ARG A 99 5.43 8.48 7.82
CA ARG A 99 5.20 9.76 7.14
C ARG A 99 4.12 9.70 6.06
N HIS A 100 3.56 8.55 5.79
CA HIS A 100 2.45 8.40 4.84
C HIS A 100 1.39 7.44 5.35
N LEU A 101 0.17 7.66 4.88
CA LEU A 101 -1.01 6.85 5.12
C LEU A 101 -1.63 6.47 3.79
N ASN A 102 -1.85 5.17 3.54
CA ASN A 102 -2.54 4.72 2.34
C ASN A 102 -4.06 4.86 2.52
N ALA A 103 -4.69 5.51 1.55
CA ALA A 103 -6.12 5.76 1.53
C ALA A 103 -6.73 5.41 0.18
N GLY A 104 -7.96 4.92 0.17
CA GLY A 104 -8.72 4.65 -1.04
C GLY A 104 -10.19 4.96 -0.88
N LEU A 105 -10.88 5.06 -2.00
CA LEU A 105 -12.31 5.34 -2.06
C LEU A 105 -13.01 4.21 -2.80
N LEU A 106 -13.96 3.55 -2.14
CA LEU A 106 -14.74 2.47 -2.75
C LEU A 106 -15.99 2.99 -3.46
N GLU A 107 -16.54 4.10 -2.97
CA GLU A 107 -17.76 4.74 -3.43
C GLU A 107 -17.53 5.40 -4.80
N LYS A 108 -18.56 5.38 -5.66
CA LYS A 108 -18.55 6.08 -6.94
C LYS A 108 -19.28 7.41 -6.80
N LEU A 109 -18.53 8.44 -6.51
CA LEU A 109 -19.00 9.81 -6.32
C LEU A 109 -18.59 10.71 -7.49
N PRO A 110 -19.22 11.87 -7.68
CA PRO A 110 -18.74 12.90 -8.60
C PRO A 110 -17.30 13.31 -8.26
N LEU A 111 -16.46 13.52 -9.27
CA LEU A 111 -15.02 13.74 -9.07
C LEU A 111 -14.69 15.01 -8.29
N ASP A 112 -15.50 16.05 -8.43
CA ASP A 112 -15.41 17.29 -7.64
C ASP A 112 -15.64 17.02 -6.15
N VAL A 113 -16.67 16.24 -5.81
CA VAL A 113 -16.93 15.80 -4.42
C VAL A 113 -15.76 14.99 -3.88
N VAL A 114 -15.23 14.02 -4.66
CA VAL A 114 -14.05 13.23 -4.25
C VAL A 114 -12.86 14.13 -3.99
N GLY A 115 -12.62 15.13 -4.84
CA GLY A 115 -11.52 16.07 -4.67
C GLY A 115 -11.64 16.92 -3.40
N GLU A 116 -12.83 17.43 -3.11
CA GLU A 116 -13.11 18.23 -1.90
C GLU A 116 -12.94 17.39 -0.63
N GLU A 117 -13.52 16.19 -0.58
CA GLU A 117 -13.44 15.32 0.59
C GLU A 117 -12.03 14.77 0.82
N PHE A 118 -11.28 14.49 -0.25
CA PHE A 118 -9.88 14.11 -0.16
C PHE A 118 -9.00 15.24 0.38
N ALA A 119 -9.22 16.47 -0.09
CA ALA A 119 -8.53 17.65 0.44
C ALA A 119 -8.83 17.86 1.93
N ALA A 120 -10.09 17.71 2.33
CA ALA A 120 -10.49 17.78 3.73
C ALA A 120 -9.86 16.66 4.59
N LEU A 121 -9.71 15.43 4.05
CA LEU A 121 -8.97 14.36 4.71
C LEU A 121 -7.50 14.74 4.92
N CYS A 122 -6.84 15.28 3.89
CA CYS A 122 -5.45 15.73 3.96
C CYS A 122 -5.26 16.87 4.97
N GLU A 123 -6.22 17.81 5.06
CA GLU A 123 -6.21 18.86 6.06
C GLU A 123 -6.28 18.29 7.49
N ARG A 124 -7.17 17.31 7.74
CA ARG A 124 -7.28 16.63 9.05
C ARG A 124 -6.04 15.83 9.42
N ALA A 125 -5.36 15.24 8.43
CA ALA A 125 -4.11 14.51 8.62
C ALA A 125 -2.97 15.44 9.08
N GLY A 126 -3.01 16.70 8.66
CA GLY A 126 -2.00 17.72 8.96
C GLY A 126 -0.81 17.69 7.98
N PRO A 127 0.03 18.74 8.00
CA PRO A 127 1.06 18.95 6.98
C PRO A 127 2.22 17.93 7.02
N ASP A 128 2.41 17.27 8.15
CA ASP A 128 3.54 16.33 8.37
C ASP A 128 3.23 14.89 7.94
N LEU A 129 1.98 14.61 7.58
CA LEU A 129 1.53 13.29 7.14
C LEU A 129 1.03 13.37 5.69
N THR A 130 1.67 12.63 4.79
CA THR A 130 1.20 12.50 3.42
C THR A 130 0.07 11.48 3.34
N VAL A 131 -1.07 11.88 2.78
CA VAL A 131 -2.14 10.94 2.45
C VAL A 131 -1.91 10.46 1.02
N ALA A 132 -1.60 9.17 0.87
CA ALA A 132 -1.33 8.56 -0.42
C ALA A 132 -2.61 7.89 -0.95
N LEU A 133 -3.16 8.44 -2.05
CA LEU A 133 -4.37 7.95 -2.68
C LEU A 133 -4.05 6.77 -3.59
N GLU A 134 -4.74 5.67 -3.38
CA GLU A 134 -4.68 4.48 -4.21
C GLU A 134 -5.86 4.47 -5.20
N PHE A 135 -5.57 4.26 -6.48
CA PHE A 135 -6.60 4.03 -7.49
C PHE A 135 -6.95 2.54 -7.60
N MET A 136 -8.22 2.25 -7.84
CA MET A 136 -8.74 0.88 -7.93
C MET A 136 -9.76 0.78 -9.06
N PRO A 137 -9.61 -0.10 -10.06
CA PRO A 137 -10.46 -0.13 -11.27
C PRO A 137 -11.95 -0.39 -11.00
N TYR A 138 -12.28 -0.89 -9.84
CA TYR A 138 -13.67 -1.14 -9.41
C TYR A 138 -14.26 -0.04 -8.54
N SER A 139 -13.54 1.05 -8.28
CA SER A 139 -13.90 2.15 -7.35
C SER A 139 -14.31 3.43 -8.07
N GLY A 140 -14.50 4.50 -7.29
CA GLY A 140 -14.72 5.87 -7.79
C GLY A 140 -13.43 6.56 -8.30
N VAL A 141 -12.27 5.99 -8.02
CA VAL A 141 -10.95 6.44 -8.51
C VAL A 141 -10.33 5.28 -9.29
N PRO A 142 -10.73 5.07 -10.56
CA PRO A 142 -10.46 3.81 -11.26
C PRO A 142 -9.05 3.71 -11.86
N ASP A 143 -8.34 4.80 -12.05
CA ASP A 143 -7.08 4.85 -12.79
C ASP A 143 -6.13 5.96 -12.28
N LEU A 144 -4.87 5.88 -12.70
CA LEU A 144 -3.82 6.83 -12.33
C LEU A 144 -4.17 8.28 -12.71
N ALA A 145 -4.75 8.50 -13.88
CA ALA A 145 -5.08 9.85 -14.35
C ALA A 145 -6.15 10.50 -13.47
N THR A 146 -7.16 9.73 -13.06
CA THR A 146 -8.20 10.18 -12.11
C THR A 146 -7.61 10.48 -10.74
N ALA A 147 -6.76 9.57 -10.22
CA ALA A 147 -6.09 9.79 -8.94
C ALA A 147 -5.19 11.03 -8.96
N TRP A 148 -4.43 11.23 -10.03
CA TRP A 148 -3.58 12.40 -10.20
C TRP A 148 -4.38 13.71 -10.24
N ARG A 149 -5.52 13.76 -10.91
CA ARG A 149 -6.40 14.94 -10.94
C ARG A 149 -6.87 15.35 -9.54
N ILE A 150 -7.05 14.40 -8.62
CA ILE A 150 -7.43 14.65 -7.23
C ILE A 150 -6.21 15.16 -6.43
N VAL A 151 -5.10 14.43 -6.52
CA VAL A 151 -3.91 14.61 -5.68
C VAL A 151 -3.13 15.89 -6.00
N GLN A 152 -3.05 16.28 -7.29
CA GLN A 152 -2.15 17.35 -7.74
C GLN A 152 -2.36 18.71 -7.07
N GLN A 153 -3.56 18.98 -6.60
CA GLN A 153 -3.94 20.27 -5.99
C GLN A 153 -3.71 20.31 -4.47
N VAL A 154 -3.36 19.17 -3.86
CA VAL A 154 -3.24 19.04 -2.41
C VAL A 154 -1.77 18.87 -2.01
N PRO A 155 -1.21 19.80 -1.20
CA PRO A 155 0.23 19.82 -0.90
C PRO A 155 0.76 18.54 -0.23
N ASN A 156 0.06 18.03 0.79
CA ASN A 156 0.42 16.83 1.56
C ASN A 156 -0.27 15.56 1.03
N ALA A 157 -0.53 15.51 -0.28
CA ALA A 157 -1.07 14.34 -0.93
C ALA A 157 -0.01 13.64 -1.79
N GLY A 158 -0.16 12.32 -1.93
CA GLY A 158 0.66 11.47 -2.78
C GLY A 158 -0.16 10.36 -3.41
N LEU A 159 0.50 9.48 -4.12
CA LEU A 159 -0.10 8.33 -4.79
C LEU A 159 0.49 7.03 -4.29
N VAL A 160 -0.36 6.02 -4.18
CA VAL A 160 0.03 4.61 -4.14
C VAL A 160 -0.07 4.05 -5.55
N VAL A 161 0.97 3.39 -6.03
CA VAL A 161 0.96 2.62 -7.27
C VAL A 161 1.00 1.14 -6.93
N ASP A 162 -0.16 0.52 -6.93
CA ASP A 162 -0.31 -0.91 -6.71
C ASP A 162 -0.26 -1.69 -8.02
N GLY A 163 0.55 -2.74 -8.09
CA GLY A 163 0.78 -3.53 -9.30
C GLY A 163 -0.46 -4.27 -9.82
N TRP A 164 -1.34 -4.75 -8.92
CA TRP A 164 -2.58 -5.39 -9.31
C TRP A 164 -3.56 -4.37 -9.91
N HIS A 165 -3.74 -3.23 -9.22
CA HIS A 165 -4.61 -2.16 -9.69
C HIS A 165 -4.11 -1.55 -10.99
N TRP A 166 -2.80 -1.36 -11.10
CA TRP A 166 -2.13 -0.93 -12.32
C TRP A 166 -2.47 -1.82 -13.51
N ALA A 167 -2.25 -3.12 -13.38
CA ALA A 167 -2.49 -4.09 -14.45
C ALA A 167 -3.98 -4.19 -14.81
N ARG A 168 -4.87 -4.24 -13.81
CA ARG A 168 -6.31 -4.36 -14.03
C ARG A 168 -6.97 -3.07 -14.54
N ALA A 169 -6.38 -1.91 -14.28
CA ALA A 169 -6.78 -0.64 -14.90
C ALA A 169 -6.23 -0.45 -16.32
N GLY A 170 -5.41 -1.39 -16.82
CA GLY A 170 -4.82 -1.33 -18.17
C GLY A 170 -3.79 -0.22 -18.34
N GLN A 171 -3.15 0.22 -17.24
CA GLN A 171 -2.18 1.31 -17.24
C GLN A 171 -0.91 0.91 -17.99
N GLN A 172 -0.29 1.89 -18.63
CA GLN A 172 0.98 1.73 -19.35
C GLN A 172 2.08 2.57 -18.67
N VAL A 173 3.33 2.15 -18.79
CA VAL A 173 4.48 2.88 -18.21
C VAL A 173 4.53 4.35 -18.66
N ALA A 174 4.03 4.67 -19.86
CA ALA A 174 3.92 6.05 -20.34
C ALA A 174 2.95 6.92 -19.54
N ASP A 175 1.94 6.33 -18.88
CA ASP A 175 0.98 7.09 -18.07
C ASP A 175 1.65 7.74 -16.85
N LEU A 176 2.81 7.21 -16.42
CA LEU A 176 3.62 7.80 -15.35
C LEU A 176 4.21 9.17 -15.72
N ASP A 177 4.31 9.51 -17.02
CA ASP A 177 4.88 10.77 -17.48
C ASP A 177 4.08 12.00 -17.03
N ALA A 178 2.81 11.81 -16.70
CA ALA A 178 1.92 12.86 -16.20
C ALA A 178 2.12 13.16 -14.71
N VAL A 179 2.81 12.28 -13.96
CA VAL A 179 2.92 12.36 -12.51
C VAL A 179 4.35 12.68 -12.09
N PRO A 180 4.60 13.77 -11.34
CA PRO A 180 5.91 14.05 -10.76
C PRO A 180 6.38 12.88 -9.86
N ALA A 181 7.65 12.50 -10.00
CA ALA A 181 8.22 11.33 -9.34
C ALA A 181 8.05 11.34 -7.81
N GLU A 182 8.18 12.52 -7.19
CA GLU A 182 8.06 12.75 -5.75
C GLU A 182 6.62 12.58 -5.22
N ARG A 183 5.63 12.52 -6.12
CA ARG A 183 4.23 12.29 -5.75
C ARG A 183 3.88 10.80 -5.65
N ILE A 184 4.73 9.90 -6.11
CA ILE A 184 4.57 8.46 -5.93
C ILE A 184 5.25 8.07 -4.62
N VAL A 185 4.47 7.88 -3.58
CA VAL A 185 4.93 7.76 -2.19
C VAL A 185 5.08 6.30 -1.75
N SER A 186 4.18 5.42 -2.21
CA SER A 186 4.24 4.00 -1.96
C SER A 186 4.05 3.23 -3.27
N VAL A 187 4.78 2.14 -3.43
CA VAL A 187 4.63 1.20 -4.56
C VAL A 187 4.34 -0.18 -3.98
N GLN A 188 3.24 -0.78 -4.38
CA GLN A 188 2.83 -2.10 -3.89
C GLN A 188 3.09 -3.17 -4.95
N LEU A 189 3.95 -4.11 -4.59
CA LEU A 189 4.38 -5.21 -5.45
C LEU A 189 3.46 -6.42 -5.29
N CYS A 190 2.81 -6.78 -6.36
CA CYS A 190 2.01 -7.99 -6.53
C CYS A 190 1.85 -8.27 -8.03
N ASP A 191 1.09 -9.28 -8.37
CA ASP A 191 0.83 -9.63 -9.77
C ASP A 191 -0.61 -10.11 -9.97
N VAL A 192 -1.03 -10.22 -11.23
CA VAL A 192 -2.38 -10.57 -11.65
C VAL A 192 -2.43 -11.93 -12.35
N ARG A 193 -3.58 -12.57 -12.30
CA ARG A 193 -3.88 -13.76 -13.12
C ARG A 193 -3.97 -13.38 -14.61
N ALA A 194 -3.82 -14.37 -15.50
CA ALA A 194 -4.01 -14.17 -16.93
C ALA A 194 -5.43 -13.64 -17.24
N GLU A 195 -6.42 -14.35 -16.72
CA GLU A 195 -7.83 -13.98 -16.88
C GLU A 195 -8.34 -13.38 -15.56
N PRO A 196 -9.02 -12.21 -15.62
CA PRO A 196 -9.62 -11.61 -14.45
C PRO A 196 -10.75 -12.48 -13.89
N LEU A 197 -10.89 -12.45 -12.57
CA LEU A 197 -12.07 -13.02 -11.89
C LEU A 197 -13.10 -11.91 -11.65
N GLU A 198 -14.36 -12.26 -11.83
CA GLU A 198 -15.46 -11.34 -11.52
C GLU A 198 -16.16 -11.73 -10.20
N PRO A 199 -16.53 -10.75 -9.37
CA PRO A 199 -16.21 -9.32 -9.54
C PRO A 199 -14.72 -9.02 -9.25
N LEU A 200 -14.12 -8.04 -9.95
CA LEU A 200 -12.71 -7.65 -9.79
C LEU A 200 -12.30 -7.40 -8.34
N ARG A 201 -13.21 -6.86 -7.53
CA ARG A 201 -12.94 -6.63 -6.11
C ARG A 201 -12.66 -7.93 -5.36
N ALA A 202 -13.33 -9.03 -5.70
CA ALA A 202 -13.07 -10.33 -5.08
C ALA A 202 -11.69 -10.87 -5.47
N GLU A 203 -11.29 -10.72 -6.74
CA GLU A 203 -9.93 -11.06 -7.17
C GLU A 203 -8.88 -10.28 -6.38
N SER A 204 -9.06 -8.94 -6.27
CA SER A 204 -8.15 -8.07 -5.54
C SER A 204 -7.96 -8.47 -4.07
N LEU A 205 -9.00 -9.02 -3.44
CA LEU A 205 -9.02 -9.31 -2.01
C LEU A 205 -8.70 -10.78 -1.64
N GLY A 206 -8.41 -11.64 -2.63
CA GLY A 206 -8.16 -13.05 -2.30
C GLY A 206 -7.31 -13.81 -3.32
N HIS A 207 -7.05 -13.23 -4.50
CA HIS A 207 -6.47 -14.01 -5.61
C HIS A 207 -5.31 -13.31 -6.31
N ARG A 208 -4.62 -12.40 -5.63
CA ARG A 208 -3.39 -11.81 -6.15
C ARG A 208 -2.27 -12.84 -6.22
N LEU A 209 -1.34 -12.64 -7.13
CA LEU A 209 -0.16 -13.48 -7.28
C LEU A 209 1.09 -12.76 -6.72
N PRO A 210 2.12 -13.51 -6.30
CA PRO A 210 3.40 -12.93 -5.95
C PRO A 210 3.99 -12.13 -7.11
N PRO A 211 4.75 -11.06 -6.83
CA PRO A 211 5.36 -10.21 -7.87
C PRO A 211 6.13 -11.01 -8.90
N GLY A 212 5.92 -10.75 -10.19
CA GLY A 212 6.60 -11.45 -11.30
C GLY A 212 6.17 -12.90 -11.52
N LYS A 213 5.13 -13.36 -10.83
CA LYS A 213 4.60 -14.74 -10.98
C LYS A 213 3.28 -14.76 -11.74
N GLY A 214 2.90 -13.65 -12.35
CA GLY A 214 1.65 -13.49 -13.11
C GLY A 214 1.88 -12.84 -14.47
N TYR A 215 0.89 -12.03 -14.88
CA TYR A 215 0.79 -11.46 -16.23
C TYR A 215 0.79 -9.91 -16.24
N GLY A 216 1.09 -9.26 -15.11
CA GLY A 216 0.97 -7.81 -14.93
C GLY A 216 2.22 -7.00 -15.28
N ASP A 217 3.28 -7.62 -15.85
CA ASP A 217 4.58 -6.98 -16.13
C ASP A 217 5.13 -6.14 -14.96
N THR A 218 5.12 -6.71 -13.77
CA THR A 218 5.60 -6.04 -12.55
C THR A 218 7.06 -5.56 -12.70
N VAL A 219 7.90 -6.29 -13.44
CA VAL A 219 9.29 -5.88 -13.73
C VAL A 219 9.32 -4.61 -14.58
N GLY A 220 8.49 -4.53 -15.64
CA GLY A 220 8.37 -3.34 -16.48
C GLY A 220 7.87 -2.13 -15.71
N LEU A 221 6.89 -2.30 -14.82
CA LEU A 221 6.40 -1.23 -13.95
C LEU A 221 7.52 -0.71 -13.05
N VAL A 222 8.21 -1.58 -12.31
CA VAL A 222 9.31 -1.17 -11.39
C VAL A 222 10.42 -0.46 -12.16
N ARG A 223 10.79 -0.96 -13.33
CA ARG A 223 11.77 -0.31 -14.21
C ARG A 223 11.29 1.05 -14.69
N GLY A 224 10.03 1.15 -15.09
CA GLY A 224 9.42 2.40 -15.54
C GLY A 224 9.44 3.49 -14.47
N LEU A 225 9.12 3.12 -13.21
CA LEU A 225 9.22 4.00 -12.05
C LEU A 225 10.67 4.44 -11.79
N ALA A 226 11.60 3.49 -11.77
CA ALA A 226 13.03 3.77 -11.53
C ALA A 226 13.63 4.68 -12.60
N ASN A 227 13.29 4.50 -13.87
CA ASN A 227 13.77 5.34 -14.98
C ASN A 227 13.25 6.78 -14.90
N ARG A 228 12.15 7.02 -14.18
CA ARG A 228 11.59 8.35 -13.91
C ARG A 228 12.10 8.97 -12.61
N GLY A 229 13.03 8.29 -11.92
CA GLY A 229 13.59 8.77 -10.66
C GLY A 229 12.64 8.64 -9.46
N VAL A 230 11.61 7.81 -9.56
CA VAL A 230 10.72 7.56 -8.43
C VAL A 230 11.51 6.86 -7.32
N THR A 231 11.48 7.47 -6.14
CA THR A 231 12.08 6.95 -4.90
C THR A 231 10.99 6.94 -3.82
N PRO A 232 10.12 5.92 -3.80
CA PRO A 232 9.02 5.87 -2.85
C PRO A 232 9.54 5.73 -1.42
N ALA A 233 8.73 6.12 -0.45
CA ALA A 233 9.03 5.93 0.97
C ALA A 233 9.18 4.45 1.32
N VAL A 234 8.41 3.59 0.66
CA VAL A 234 8.45 2.13 0.80
C VAL A 234 8.20 1.42 -0.54
N MET A 235 8.83 0.26 -0.72
CA MET A 235 8.41 -0.77 -1.67
C MET A 235 7.64 -1.80 -0.85
N ALA A 236 6.32 -1.72 -0.86
CA ALA A 236 5.47 -2.65 -0.14
C ALA A 236 5.23 -3.92 -0.98
N VAL A 237 5.02 -5.05 -0.33
CA VAL A 237 4.58 -6.29 -0.98
C VAL A 237 3.18 -6.58 -0.52
N GLU A 238 2.21 -6.50 -1.44
CA GLU A 238 0.80 -6.67 -1.13
C GLU A 238 0.17 -7.83 -1.93
N VAL A 239 0.45 -9.05 -1.48
CA VAL A 239 -0.07 -10.28 -2.08
C VAL A 239 -1.27 -10.78 -1.26
N ILE A 240 -2.45 -10.23 -1.55
CA ILE A 240 -3.69 -10.69 -0.92
C ILE A 240 -4.12 -11.99 -1.60
N SER A 241 -3.78 -13.13 -0.98
CA SER A 241 -3.97 -14.47 -1.55
C SER A 241 -4.45 -15.46 -0.50
N ASP A 242 -5.70 -15.90 -0.65
CA ASP A 242 -6.29 -16.90 0.25
C ASP A 242 -5.48 -18.21 0.25
N GLU A 243 -4.91 -18.58 -0.90
CA GLU A 243 -4.03 -19.74 -1.02
C GLU A 243 -2.79 -19.60 -0.15
N LEU A 244 -2.07 -18.47 -0.25
CA LEU A 244 -0.85 -18.26 0.53
C LEU A 244 -1.14 -18.10 2.01
N ILE A 245 -2.17 -17.35 2.37
CA ILE A 245 -2.61 -17.21 3.76
C ILE A 245 -2.98 -18.57 4.36
N GLY A 246 -3.67 -19.40 3.62
CA GLY A 246 -4.03 -20.76 4.03
C GLY A 246 -2.84 -21.70 4.26
N ARG A 247 -1.65 -21.38 3.69
CA ARG A 247 -0.40 -22.10 3.92
C ARG A 247 0.37 -21.64 5.16
N GLY A 248 -0.09 -20.57 5.79
CA GLY A 248 0.48 -20.01 7.01
C GLY A 248 1.36 -18.78 6.78
N VAL A 249 1.42 -17.93 7.80
CA VAL A 249 2.05 -16.61 7.75
C VAL A 249 3.51 -16.61 7.32
N ASP A 250 4.31 -17.58 7.79
CA ASP A 250 5.73 -17.69 7.45
C ASP A 250 5.95 -18.03 5.97
N ILE A 251 5.06 -18.84 5.39
CA ILE A 251 5.12 -19.19 3.97
C ILE A 251 4.67 -17.99 3.13
N ALA A 252 3.59 -17.33 3.51
CA ALA A 252 3.11 -16.14 2.84
C ALA A 252 4.19 -15.05 2.82
N ALA A 253 4.82 -14.76 3.97
CA ALA A 253 5.91 -13.80 4.07
C ALA A 253 7.09 -14.14 3.15
N ARG A 254 7.60 -15.38 3.24
CA ARG A 254 8.78 -15.82 2.49
C ARG A 254 8.56 -15.84 0.99
N VAL A 255 7.46 -16.47 0.52
CA VAL A 255 7.15 -16.54 -0.91
C VAL A 255 7.01 -15.15 -1.52
N SER A 256 6.35 -14.24 -0.81
CA SER A 256 6.16 -12.86 -1.24
C SER A 256 7.47 -12.07 -1.26
N ALA A 257 8.31 -12.22 -0.25
CA ALA A 257 9.62 -11.56 -0.17
C ALA A 257 10.58 -12.03 -1.28
N ASP A 258 10.66 -13.33 -1.50
CA ASP A 258 11.57 -13.91 -2.51
C ASP A 258 11.15 -13.44 -3.91
N ALA A 259 9.86 -13.48 -4.23
CA ALA A 259 9.32 -13.01 -5.49
C ALA A 259 9.57 -11.49 -5.71
N ALA A 260 9.39 -10.68 -4.67
CA ALA A 260 9.66 -9.24 -4.76
C ALA A 260 11.15 -8.95 -5.03
N ARG A 261 12.06 -9.64 -4.35
CA ARG A 261 13.51 -9.49 -4.60
C ARG A 261 13.91 -9.91 -6.01
N GLU A 262 13.33 -10.98 -6.56
CA GLU A 262 13.55 -11.38 -7.96
C GLU A 262 13.13 -10.27 -8.93
N VAL A 263 11.96 -9.64 -8.71
CA VAL A 263 11.49 -8.52 -9.53
C VAL A 263 12.43 -7.32 -9.43
N LEU A 264 12.80 -6.91 -8.20
CA LEU A 264 13.69 -5.78 -7.97
C LEU A 264 15.08 -6.00 -8.61
N ALA A 265 15.65 -7.18 -8.47
CA ALA A 265 16.92 -7.56 -9.11
C ALA A 265 16.81 -7.53 -10.65
N SER A 266 15.72 -8.08 -11.20
CA SER A 266 15.48 -8.09 -12.65
C SER A 266 15.29 -6.68 -13.21
N ALA A 267 14.60 -5.79 -12.47
CA ALA A 267 14.43 -4.40 -12.87
C ALA A 267 15.75 -3.61 -12.84
N ALA A 268 16.65 -3.91 -11.90
CA ALA A 268 17.94 -3.24 -11.76
C ALA A 268 18.98 -3.64 -12.86
N THR A 269 18.91 -4.87 -13.37
CA THR A 269 19.91 -5.43 -14.31
C THR A 269 19.93 -4.73 -15.67
N TYR A 270 18.89 -3.98 -16.03
CA TYR A 270 18.77 -3.31 -17.34
C TYR A 270 19.06 -1.79 -17.29
N ARG A 271 19.72 -1.29 -16.25
CA ARG A 271 20.29 0.05 -16.26
C ARG A 271 21.61 0.03 -17.02
N MET A 272 21.54 0.10 -18.35
CA MET A 272 22.70 0.44 -19.22
C MET A 272 22.39 1.70 -20.02
#